data_844dcc6243097f650951ae05570868c0
#
_entry.id   844dcc6243097f650951ae05570868c0
#
_cell.length_a   1.000
_cell.length_b   1.000
_cell.length_c   1.000
_cell.angle_alpha   90.00
_cell.angle_beta   90.00
_cell.angle_gamma   90.00
#
_symmetry.space_group_name_H-M   'P 1'
#
loop_
_entity.id
_entity.type
_entity.pdbx_description
1 polymer ?
#
loop_
_entity_poly.entity_id
_entity_poly.type
_entity_poly.pdbx_seq_one_letter_code
_entity_poly.pdbx_strand_id
1 'polypeptide(L)'
;MGFVSRLAGDDADVLADPRFRVILLGSVVSPMGASLVSPLLDSLVSVYGVSEARIGLVMAAFTAPAIVAIPLVGLVSDRYGRKPVLTAGLATFGAAGAALALTTDFRSVLALRLVQGIGFTGIAPVLIAATGDLFTGDREATAQGLRFTTVGLSLAVFPLLAGLLVTLAWQYPFALFALGLPAAAVVHRRFEEPATRSADDGATGLDWRRLTAVLRRPRIALVLLGRAVPSVLWFGFLTYNSIIVVRFLGGTPGAAGALVGVASVASSIGGSQVGRLTAAFETRRVPLLVGTAASGFGLGAIALAPSLPVVGVGAVVVGAGFGVVLTLYRSTISTLAPGDLRGSLVSLGESTGRVGSTLTPVAMGAIVAVTTPRYGFETAVRGTLLGVVGVAMGTGVVAIVLADRYATLAD
;
A
#
# COMPACT_ATOMS: atom_id res chain seq x y z
N MET A 1 -29.63 -15.08 13.76
CA MET A 1 -29.10 -13.81 13.26
C MET A 1 -27.72 -13.59 13.90
N GLY A 2 -26.67 -13.71 13.10
CA GLY A 2 -25.32 -13.90 13.61
C GLY A 2 -24.58 -12.58 13.90
N PHE A 3 -23.41 -12.70 14.48
CA PHE A 3 -22.44 -11.63 14.79
C PHE A 3 -22.22 -10.66 13.60
N VAL A 4 -22.29 -11.17 12.37
CA VAL A 4 -22.14 -10.42 11.11
C VAL A 4 -23.28 -9.40 10.87
N SER A 5 -24.54 -9.72 11.23
CA SER A 5 -25.67 -8.80 11.08
C SER A 5 -25.61 -7.61 12.05
N ARG A 6 -24.91 -7.77 13.19
CA ARG A 6 -24.70 -6.69 14.16
C ARG A 6 -23.60 -5.72 13.74
N LEU A 7 -22.66 -6.17 12.92
CA LEU A 7 -21.56 -5.32 12.39
C LEU A 7 -21.96 -4.58 11.12
N ALA A 8 -22.83 -5.15 10.30
CA ALA A 8 -23.27 -4.58 9.03
C ALA A 8 -24.51 -3.66 9.16
N GLY A 9 -25.15 -3.60 10.33
CA GLY A 9 -26.38 -2.82 10.52
C GLY A 9 -27.49 -3.27 9.54
N ASP A 10 -28.28 -2.31 9.05
CA ASP A 10 -29.36 -2.55 8.08
C ASP A 10 -28.86 -3.00 6.69
N ASP A 11 -27.53 -2.92 6.43
CA ASP A 11 -26.88 -3.32 5.19
C ASP A 11 -26.31 -4.75 5.20
N ALA A 12 -26.80 -5.62 6.10
CA ALA A 12 -26.41 -7.06 6.14
C ALA A 12 -26.62 -7.76 4.79
N ASP A 13 -27.50 -7.24 3.95
CA ASP A 13 -27.76 -7.73 2.58
C ASP A 13 -26.55 -7.61 1.66
N VAL A 14 -25.62 -6.67 1.91
CA VAL A 14 -24.39 -6.54 1.13
C VAL A 14 -23.54 -7.81 1.21
N LEU A 15 -23.46 -8.43 2.42
CA LEU A 15 -22.75 -9.69 2.61
C LEU A 15 -23.51 -10.89 2.04
N ALA A 16 -24.82 -10.77 1.80
CA ALA A 16 -25.62 -11.82 1.20
C ALA A 16 -25.37 -11.92 -0.33
N ASP A 17 -24.92 -10.84 -1.00
CA ASP A 17 -24.61 -10.86 -2.43
C ASP A 17 -23.42 -11.79 -2.73
N PRO A 18 -23.63 -12.86 -3.53
CA PRO A 18 -22.56 -13.81 -3.83
C PRO A 18 -21.41 -13.16 -4.63
N ARG A 19 -21.66 -12.13 -5.43
CA ARG A 19 -20.63 -11.40 -6.19
C ARG A 19 -19.74 -10.62 -5.24
N PHE A 20 -20.30 -10.01 -4.20
CA PHE A 20 -19.54 -9.29 -3.19
C PHE A 20 -18.64 -10.22 -2.35
N ARG A 21 -19.10 -11.44 -2.04
CA ARG A 21 -18.25 -12.45 -1.38
C ARG A 21 -17.01 -12.80 -2.22
N VAL A 22 -17.14 -12.85 -3.53
CA VAL A 22 -16.00 -13.05 -4.44
C VAL A 22 -15.05 -11.85 -4.40
N ILE A 23 -15.56 -10.62 -4.33
CA ILE A 23 -14.76 -9.40 -4.14
C ILE A 23 -14.00 -9.45 -2.80
N LEU A 24 -14.65 -9.88 -1.72
CA LEU A 24 -13.99 -10.04 -0.42
C LEU A 24 -12.85 -11.07 -0.48
N LEU A 25 -13.04 -12.18 -1.17
CA LEU A 25 -11.97 -13.17 -1.37
C LEU A 25 -10.75 -12.58 -2.09
N GLY A 26 -10.95 -11.82 -3.16
CA GLY A 26 -9.87 -11.09 -3.84
C GLY A 26 -9.20 -10.05 -2.92
N SER A 27 -9.97 -9.43 -2.03
CA SER A 27 -9.49 -8.44 -1.06
C SER A 27 -8.60 -9.05 0.03
N VAL A 28 -8.77 -10.33 0.35
CA VAL A 28 -7.85 -11.08 1.24
C VAL A 28 -6.46 -11.18 0.63
N VAL A 29 -6.36 -11.46 -0.66
CA VAL A 29 -5.08 -11.69 -1.36
C VAL A 29 -4.35 -10.39 -1.67
N SER A 30 -5.09 -9.33 -1.97
CA SER A 30 -4.56 -8.04 -2.45
C SER A 30 -3.41 -7.46 -1.61
N PRO A 31 -3.44 -7.44 -0.25
CA PRO A 31 -2.41 -6.75 0.53
C PRO A 31 -1.14 -7.57 0.76
N MET A 32 -1.08 -8.84 0.35
CA MET A 32 0.03 -9.74 0.65
C MET A 32 1.37 -9.29 0.03
N GLY A 33 1.36 -8.59 -1.09
CA GLY A 33 2.52 -8.35 -1.94
C GLY A 33 3.76 -7.80 -1.26
N ALA A 34 3.64 -6.71 -0.51
CA ALA A 34 4.75 -6.09 0.22
C ALA A 34 4.78 -6.49 1.69
N SER A 35 3.62 -6.54 2.35
CA SER A 35 3.51 -6.75 3.78
C SER A 35 3.97 -8.15 4.21
N LEU A 36 3.66 -9.18 3.41
CA LEU A 36 4.11 -10.55 3.66
C LEU A 36 5.63 -10.70 3.55
N VAL A 37 6.27 -9.97 2.62
CA VAL A 37 7.72 -10.11 2.38
C VAL A 37 8.55 -9.30 3.37
N SER A 38 8.02 -8.20 3.91
CA SER A 38 8.76 -7.33 4.86
C SER A 38 9.41 -8.08 6.02
N PRO A 39 8.76 -8.97 6.78
CA PRO A 39 9.37 -9.69 7.89
C PRO A 39 10.42 -10.72 7.45
N LEU A 40 10.47 -11.08 6.17
CA LEU A 40 11.38 -12.08 5.62
C LEU A 40 12.73 -11.51 5.18
N LEU A 41 12.82 -10.18 4.96
CA LEU A 41 13.97 -9.57 4.27
C LEU A 41 15.29 -9.92 4.91
N ASP A 42 15.38 -9.96 6.23
CA ASP A 42 16.62 -10.35 6.93
C ASP A 42 17.00 -11.80 6.62
N SER A 43 16.07 -12.74 6.74
CA SER A 43 16.31 -14.16 6.43
C SER A 43 16.67 -14.37 4.95
N LEU A 44 16.10 -13.60 4.06
CA LEU A 44 16.32 -13.71 2.61
C LEU A 44 17.69 -13.18 2.16
N VAL A 45 18.36 -12.35 2.95
CA VAL A 45 19.74 -11.90 2.67
C VAL A 45 20.67 -13.12 2.50
N SER A 46 20.66 -14.05 3.45
CA SER A 46 21.48 -15.27 3.40
C SER A 46 21.02 -16.24 2.31
N VAL A 47 19.71 -16.40 2.12
CA VAL A 47 19.14 -17.33 1.12
C VAL A 47 19.51 -16.92 -0.31
N TYR A 48 19.48 -15.63 -0.61
CA TYR A 48 19.78 -15.10 -1.95
C TYR A 48 21.26 -14.75 -2.12
N GLY A 49 22.08 -14.84 -1.08
CA GLY A 49 23.50 -14.51 -1.14
C GLY A 49 23.78 -13.07 -1.54
N VAL A 50 22.93 -12.13 -1.12
CA VAL A 50 23.06 -10.70 -1.45
C VAL A 50 23.39 -9.86 -0.23
N SER A 51 23.93 -8.67 -0.44
CA SER A 51 24.11 -7.73 0.66
C SER A 51 22.77 -7.17 1.14
N GLU A 52 22.74 -6.77 2.39
CA GLU A 52 21.58 -6.13 3.02
C GLU A 52 21.14 -4.84 2.33
N ALA A 53 22.09 -4.16 1.69
CA ALA A 53 21.82 -3.00 0.86
C ALA A 53 20.99 -3.33 -0.38
N ARG A 54 21.12 -4.55 -0.92
CA ARG A 54 20.43 -4.98 -2.14
C ARG A 54 19.10 -5.65 -1.88
N ILE A 55 18.83 -6.16 -0.67
CA ILE A 55 17.61 -6.91 -0.40
C ILE A 55 16.34 -6.06 -0.57
N GLY A 56 16.41 -4.75 -0.34
CA GLY A 56 15.32 -3.82 -0.59
C GLY A 56 14.83 -3.78 -2.04
N LEU A 57 15.66 -4.22 -3.01
CA LEU A 57 15.25 -4.35 -4.42
C LEU A 57 14.09 -5.32 -4.61
N VAL A 58 13.93 -6.31 -3.72
CA VAL A 58 12.77 -7.23 -3.73
C VAL A 58 11.46 -6.48 -3.52
N MET A 59 11.46 -5.43 -2.68
CA MET A 59 10.30 -4.57 -2.46
C MET A 59 10.07 -3.62 -3.64
N ALA A 60 11.14 -3.00 -4.14
CA ALA A 60 11.09 -2.08 -5.27
C ALA A 60 10.60 -2.77 -6.56
N ALA A 61 11.11 -3.96 -6.87
CA ALA A 61 10.69 -4.73 -8.04
C ALA A 61 9.20 -5.05 -8.05
N PHE A 62 8.62 -5.33 -6.87
CA PHE A 62 7.18 -5.55 -6.75
C PHE A 62 6.36 -4.27 -6.99
N THR A 63 6.82 -3.12 -6.52
CA THR A 63 6.04 -1.87 -6.58
C THR A 63 6.23 -1.10 -7.89
N ALA A 64 7.37 -1.27 -8.57
CA ALA A 64 7.74 -0.54 -9.77
C ALA A 64 6.73 -0.63 -10.92
N PRO A 65 6.20 -1.81 -11.28
CA PRO A 65 5.23 -1.91 -12.37
C PRO A 65 3.97 -1.07 -12.13
N ALA A 66 3.56 -0.92 -10.89
CA ALA A 66 2.34 -0.21 -10.54
C ALA A 66 2.38 1.30 -10.84
N ILE A 67 3.59 1.89 -11.01
CA ILE A 67 3.76 3.30 -11.37
C ILE A 67 3.07 3.59 -12.71
N VAL A 68 3.23 2.69 -13.67
CA VAL A 68 2.71 2.85 -15.04
C VAL A 68 1.48 1.99 -15.27
N ALA A 69 1.44 0.78 -14.71
CA ALA A 69 0.41 -0.19 -15.04
C ALA A 69 -0.95 0.12 -14.40
N ILE A 70 -1.04 0.79 -13.25
CA ILE A 70 -2.34 1.10 -12.61
C ILE A 70 -3.26 1.90 -13.54
N PRO A 71 -2.85 3.02 -14.16
CA PRO A 71 -3.71 3.73 -15.09
C PRO A 71 -4.12 2.90 -16.32
N LEU A 72 -3.20 2.10 -16.84
CA LEU A 72 -3.45 1.26 -18.02
C LEU A 72 -4.43 0.12 -17.71
N VAL A 73 -4.26 -0.51 -16.57
CA VAL A 73 -5.15 -1.61 -16.13
C VAL A 73 -6.57 -1.11 -15.87
N GLY A 74 -6.72 0.13 -15.38
CA GLY A 74 -8.03 0.77 -15.28
C GLY A 74 -8.74 0.79 -16.64
N LEU A 75 -8.09 1.33 -17.68
CA LEU A 75 -8.62 1.40 -19.03
C LEU A 75 -8.94 0.01 -19.63
N VAL A 76 -8.03 -0.96 -19.41
CA VAL A 76 -8.24 -2.34 -19.84
C VAL A 76 -9.46 -2.96 -19.14
N SER A 77 -9.58 -2.71 -17.83
CA SER A 77 -10.69 -3.22 -17.03
C SER A 77 -12.04 -2.58 -17.42
N ASP A 78 -12.04 -1.30 -17.78
CA ASP A 78 -13.24 -0.60 -18.27
C ASP A 78 -13.68 -1.12 -19.65
N ARG A 79 -12.71 -1.45 -20.53
CA ARG A 79 -12.98 -1.92 -21.90
C ARG A 79 -13.32 -3.39 -21.99
N TYR A 80 -12.62 -4.25 -21.26
CA TYR A 80 -12.73 -5.72 -21.37
C TYR A 80 -13.49 -6.36 -20.22
N GLY A 81 -13.91 -5.58 -19.23
CA GLY A 81 -14.62 -6.03 -18.04
C GLY A 81 -13.73 -6.27 -16.84
N ARG A 82 -14.34 -6.30 -15.66
CA ARG A 82 -13.66 -6.51 -14.36
C ARG A 82 -13.16 -7.95 -14.18
N LYS A 83 -13.98 -8.92 -14.59
CA LYS A 83 -13.75 -10.36 -14.40
C LYS A 83 -12.44 -10.86 -15.04
N PRO A 84 -12.18 -10.65 -16.35
CA PRO A 84 -10.96 -11.16 -16.96
C PRO A 84 -9.70 -10.51 -16.36
N VAL A 85 -9.72 -9.21 -16.07
CA VAL A 85 -8.58 -8.50 -15.50
C VAL A 85 -8.29 -8.95 -14.09
N LEU A 86 -9.32 -9.09 -13.25
CA LEU A 86 -9.17 -9.58 -11.88
C LEU A 86 -8.70 -11.04 -11.85
N THR A 87 -9.25 -11.91 -12.72
CA THR A 87 -8.83 -13.31 -12.83
C THR A 87 -7.35 -13.41 -13.24
N ALA A 88 -6.95 -12.71 -14.29
CA ALA A 88 -5.56 -12.70 -14.74
C ALA A 88 -4.62 -12.09 -13.68
N GLY A 89 -5.04 -11.00 -13.04
CA GLY A 89 -4.29 -10.36 -11.96
C GLY A 89 -4.02 -11.31 -10.79
N LEU A 90 -5.06 -11.95 -10.26
CA LEU A 90 -4.95 -12.92 -9.16
C LEU A 90 -4.10 -14.15 -9.53
N ALA A 91 -4.29 -14.68 -10.74
CA ALA A 91 -3.52 -15.85 -11.21
C ALA A 91 -2.04 -15.50 -11.36
N THR A 92 -1.72 -14.38 -12.02
CA THR A 92 -0.33 -13.91 -12.21
C THR A 92 0.33 -13.59 -10.87
N PHE A 93 -0.37 -12.87 -9.98
CA PHE A 93 0.12 -12.55 -8.64
C PHE A 93 0.41 -13.79 -7.82
N GLY A 94 -0.52 -14.75 -7.82
CA GLY A 94 -0.41 -16.00 -7.07
C GLY A 94 0.70 -16.90 -7.62
N ALA A 95 0.72 -17.12 -8.93
CA ALA A 95 1.71 -17.98 -9.58
C ALA A 95 3.14 -17.42 -9.45
N ALA A 96 3.35 -16.16 -9.77
CA ALA A 96 4.66 -15.52 -9.64
C ALA A 96 5.12 -15.46 -8.17
N GLY A 97 4.19 -15.17 -7.24
CA GLY A 97 4.49 -15.17 -5.81
C GLY A 97 4.87 -16.54 -5.27
N ALA A 98 4.15 -17.60 -5.64
CA ALA A 98 4.46 -18.97 -5.25
C ALA A 98 5.77 -19.48 -5.89
N ALA A 99 6.06 -19.07 -7.12
CA ALA A 99 7.30 -19.42 -7.82
C ALA A 99 8.57 -18.89 -7.14
N LEU A 100 8.47 -17.85 -6.28
CA LEU A 100 9.59 -17.37 -5.46
C LEU A 100 10.14 -18.47 -4.54
N ALA A 101 9.34 -19.45 -4.14
CA ALA A 101 9.77 -20.59 -3.34
C ALA A 101 10.70 -21.56 -4.10
N LEU A 102 10.78 -21.45 -5.43
CA LEU A 102 11.48 -22.40 -6.29
C LEU A 102 12.87 -21.92 -6.74
N THR A 103 13.27 -20.69 -6.39
CA THR A 103 14.54 -20.12 -6.85
C THR A 103 15.26 -19.34 -5.77
N THR A 104 16.58 -19.43 -5.75
CA THR A 104 17.48 -18.61 -4.94
C THR A 104 18.29 -17.63 -5.80
N ASP A 105 18.19 -17.73 -7.13
CA ASP A 105 18.83 -16.74 -8.01
C ASP A 105 18.16 -15.38 -7.91
N PHE A 106 18.91 -14.39 -7.43
CA PHE A 106 18.39 -13.07 -7.14
C PHE A 106 17.81 -12.33 -8.35
N ARG A 107 18.35 -12.59 -9.55
CA ARG A 107 17.81 -11.98 -10.79
C ARG A 107 16.43 -12.57 -11.11
N SER A 108 16.28 -13.88 -10.99
CA SER A 108 14.99 -14.58 -11.14
C SER A 108 13.98 -14.10 -10.10
N VAL A 109 14.40 -13.92 -8.85
CA VAL A 109 13.56 -13.34 -7.79
C VAL A 109 13.05 -11.95 -8.18
N LEU A 110 13.92 -11.06 -8.66
CA LEU A 110 13.51 -9.72 -9.09
C LEU A 110 12.55 -9.78 -10.30
N ALA A 111 12.80 -10.66 -11.26
CA ALA A 111 11.91 -10.84 -12.41
C ALA A 111 10.52 -11.35 -11.96
N LEU A 112 10.46 -12.36 -11.08
CA LEU A 112 9.20 -12.85 -10.51
C LEU A 112 8.46 -11.77 -9.71
N ARG A 113 9.18 -10.92 -8.98
CA ARG A 113 8.59 -9.79 -8.25
C ARG A 113 8.02 -8.73 -9.20
N LEU A 114 8.68 -8.46 -10.34
CA LEU A 114 8.11 -7.58 -11.37
C LEU A 114 6.81 -8.16 -11.95
N VAL A 115 6.81 -9.46 -12.31
CA VAL A 115 5.61 -10.15 -12.82
C VAL A 115 4.50 -10.15 -11.77
N GLN A 116 4.81 -10.41 -10.51
CA GLN A 116 3.86 -10.37 -9.40
C GLN A 116 3.30 -8.96 -9.21
N GLY A 117 4.14 -7.93 -9.36
CA GLY A 117 3.73 -6.54 -9.32
C GLY A 117 2.76 -6.16 -10.44
N ILE A 118 2.97 -6.66 -11.66
CA ILE A 118 2.02 -6.50 -12.77
C ILE A 118 0.68 -7.15 -12.40
N GLY A 119 0.69 -8.40 -11.91
CA GLY A 119 -0.53 -9.08 -11.46
C GLY A 119 -1.29 -8.27 -10.39
N PHE A 120 -0.58 -7.70 -9.42
CA PHE A 120 -1.16 -6.87 -8.35
C PHE A 120 -1.94 -5.67 -8.89
N THR A 121 -1.51 -5.05 -9.99
CA THR A 121 -2.22 -3.89 -10.57
C THR A 121 -3.61 -4.23 -11.07
N GLY A 122 -3.86 -5.50 -11.45
CA GLY A 122 -5.17 -6.03 -11.83
C GLY A 122 -6.06 -6.44 -10.66
N ILE A 123 -5.62 -6.28 -9.40
CA ILE A 123 -6.39 -6.74 -8.24
C ILE A 123 -7.01 -5.54 -7.51
N ALA A 124 -6.22 -4.76 -6.77
CA ALA A 124 -6.74 -3.77 -5.83
C ALA A 124 -7.61 -2.68 -6.48
N PRO A 125 -7.20 -2.03 -7.60
CA PRO A 125 -8.04 -1.02 -8.26
C PRO A 125 -9.32 -1.62 -8.83
N VAL A 126 -9.23 -2.83 -9.40
CA VAL A 126 -10.38 -3.49 -10.03
C VAL A 126 -11.42 -3.91 -8.98
N LEU A 127 -10.99 -4.38 -7.80
CA LEU A 127 -11.90 -4.70 -6.69
C LEU A 127 -12.63 -3.45 -6.17
N ILE A 128 -11.96 -2.28 -6.14
CA ILE A 128 -12.59 -1.02 -5.76
C ILE A 128 -13.68 -0.66 -6.78
N ALA A 129 -13.33 -0.68 -8.07
CA ALA A 129 -14.25 -0.35 -9.15
C ALA A 129 -15.44 -1.33 -9.19
N ALA A 130 -15.17 -2.65 -9.12
CA ALA A 130 -16.22 -3.66 -9.11
C ALA A 130 -17.20 -3.50 -7.92
N THR A 131 -16.73 -3.01 -6.77
CA THR A 131 -17.60 -2.72 -5.63
C THR A 131 -18.54 -1.54 -5.94
N GLY A 132 -18.02 -0.47 -6.56
CA GLY A 132 -18.83 0.67 -6.98
C GLY A 132 -19.78 0.35 -8.15
N ASP A 133 -19.42 -0.63 -9.00
CA ASP A 133 -20.31 -1.09 -10.07
C ASP A 133 -21.49 -1.95 -9.54
N LEU A 134 -21.33 -2.62 -8.37
CA LEU A 134 -22.35 -3.45 -7.75
C LEU A 134 -23.30 -2.68 -6.83
N PHE A 135 -22.81 -1.65 -6.17
CA PHE A 135 -23.55 -0.93 -5.13
C PHE A 135 -23.45 0.56 -5.34
N THR A 136 -24.48 1.30 -4.89
CA THR A 136 -24.54 2.76 -4.95
C THR A 136 -24.96 3.36 -3.59
N GLY A 137 -24.58 4.61 -3.34
CA GLY A 137 -24.97 5.34 -2.13
C GLY A 137 -24.43 4.71 -0.86
N ASP A 138 -25.25 4.60 0.19
CA ASP A 138 -24.87 4.08 1.51
C ASP A 138 -24.43 2.60 1.45
N ARG A 139 -25.04 1.81 0.56
CA ARG A 139 -24.66 0.39 0.36
C ARG A 139 -23.26 0.28 -0.25
N GLU A 140 -22.86 1.16 -1.13
CA GLU A 140 -21.48 1.21 -1.64
C GLU A 140 -20.50 1.56 -0.50
N ALA A 141 -20.84 2.55 0.32
CA ALA A 141 -20.00 2.94 1.46
C ALA A 141 -19.80 1.76 2.42
N THR A 142 -20.87 1.03 2.75
CA THR A 142 -20.81 -0.20 3.58
C THR A 142 -19.95 -1.28 2.93
N ALA A 143 -20.15 -1.55 1.64
CA ALA A 143 -19.39 -2.56 0.89
C ALA A 143 -17.88 -2.21 0.86
N GLN A 144 -17.53 -0.95 0.58
CA GLN A 144 -16.13 -0.50 0.63
C GLN A 144 -15.57 -0.61 2.05
N GLY A 145 -16.34 -0.29 3.09
CA GLY A 145 -15.96 -0.45 4.49
C GLY A 145 -15.62 -1.91 4.84
N LEU A 146 -16.49 -2.86 4.47
CA LEU A 146 -16.27 -4.29 4.68
C LEU A 146 -15.05 -4.80 3.91
N ARG A 147 -14.84 -4.34 2.68
CA ARG A 147 -13.65 -4.64 1.89
C ARG A 147 -12.37 -4.12 2.55
N PHE A 148 -12.38 -2.88 3.05
CA PHE A 148 -11.23 -2.31 3.77
C PHE A 148 -10.95 -3.05 5.08
N THR A 149 -11.98 -3.48 5.80
CA THR A 149 -11.84 -4.33 7.00
C THR A 149 -11.17 -5.66 6.65
N THR A 150 -11.57 -6.29 5.55
CA THR A 150 -10.95 -7.53 5.05
C THR A 150 -9.47 -7.31 4.71
N VAL A 151 -9.14 -6.23 4.01
CA VAL A 151 -7.75 -5.83 3.72
C VAL A 151 -6.95 -5.60 5.00
N GLY A 152 -7.53 -4.89 5.97
CA GLY A 152 -6.90 -4.61 7.27
C GLY A 152 -6.59 -5.88 8.06
N LEU A 153 -7.53 -6.83 8.11
CA LEU A 153 -7.33 -8.13 8.75
C LEU A 153 -6.21 -8.94 8.05
N SER A 154 -6.19 -8.93 6.73
CA SER A 154 -5.14 -9.59 5.96
C SER A 154 -3.76 -8.97 6.23
N LEU A 155 -3.69 -7.63 6.31
CA LEU A 155 -2.46 -6.91 6.65
C LEU A 155 -1.98 -7.19 8.09
N ALA A 156 -2.89 -7.54 9.01
CA ALA A 156 -2.52 -7.94 10.37
C ALA A 156 -2.00 -9.38 10.41
N VAL A 157 -2.65 -10.30 9.69
CA VAL A 157 -2.43 -11.74 9.81
C VAL A 157 -1.25 -12.22 8.95
N PHE A 158 -1.18 -11.84 7.67
CA PHE A 158 -0.20 -12.42 6.74
C PHE A 158 1.26 -12.11 7.07
N PRO A 159 1.65 -10.90 7.52
CA PRO A 159 3.02 -10.65 7.92
C PRO A 159 3.45 -11.48 9.14
N LEU A 160 2.55 -11.67 10.11
CA LEU A 160 2.78 -12.51 11.27
C LEU A 160 2.99 -13.97 10.85
N LEU A 161 2.08 -14.51 10.03
CA LEU A 161 2.22 -15.87 9.51
C LEU A 161 3.51 -16.04 8.71
N ALA A 162 3.85 -15.07 7.86
CA ALA A 162 5.08 -15.14 7.08
C ALA A 162 6.32 -15.16 7.98
N GLY A 163 6.36 -14.32 9.01
CA GLY A 163 7.46 -14.29 9.99
C GLY A 163 7.57 -15.56 10.83
N LEU A 164 6.46 -16.26 11.08
CA LEU A 164 6.48 -17.57 11.75
C LEU A 164 6.89 -18.68 10.78
N LEU A 165 6.37 -18.71 9.57
CA LEU A 165 6.65 -19.76 8.59
C LEU A 165 8.10 -19.75 8.11
N VAL A 166 8.76 -18.59 8.01
CA VAL A 166 10.16 -18.49 7.58
C VAL A 166 11.13 -19.16 8.54
N THR A 167 10.76 -19.30 9.80
CA THR A 167 11.57 -20.00 10.80
C THR A 167 11.58 -21.53 10.60
N LEU A 168 10.57 -22.05 9.92
CA LEU A 168 10.46 -23.48 9.55
C LEU A 168 11.21 -23.77 8.25
N ALA A 169 10.94 -22.99 7.21
CA ALA A 169 11.67 -23.00 5.95
C ALA A 169 11.43 -21.69 5.20
N TRP A 170 12.45 -21.16 4.54
CA TRP A 170 12.38 -19.88 3.84
C TRP A 170 11.34 -19.89 2.69
N GLN A 171 11.01 -21.05 2.15
CA GLN A 171 10.04 -21.24 1.07
C GLN A 171 8.59 -21.11 1.53
N TYR A 172 8.28 -21.51 2.78
CA TYR A 172 6.90 -21.67 3.24
C TYR A 172 6.08 -20.36 3.19
N PRO A 173 6.62 -19.20 3.53
CA PRO A 173 5.86 -17.94 3.39
C PRO A 173 5.37 -17.69 1.97
N PHE A 174 6.15 -18.05 0.97
CA PHE A 174 5.79 -17.84 -0.44
C PHE A 174 4.65 -18.74 -0.90
N ALA A 175 4.43 -19.88 -0.25
CA ALA A 175 3.27 -20.73 -0.53
C ALA A 175 1.94 -20.00 -0.23
N LEU A 176 1.92 -19.03 0.67
CA LEU A 176 0.73 -18.21 0.95
C LEU A 176 0.26 -17.45 -0.30
N PHE A 177 1.17 -17.03 -1.17
CA PHE A 177 0.78 -16.37 -2.42
C PHE A 177 -0.03 -17.27 -3.34
N ALA A 178 0.13 -18.61 -3.24
CA ALA A 178 -0.66 -19.56 -4.02
C ALA A 178 -2.18 -19.44 -3.77
N LEU A 179 -2.61 -18.82 -2.65
CA LEU A 179 -4.01 -18.47 -2.39
C LEU A 179 -4.61 -17.59 -3.52
N GLY A 180 -3.79 -16.87 -4.26
CA GLY A 180 -4.22 -16.16 -5.47
C GLY A 180 -4.79 -17.07 -6.56
N LEU A 181 -4.32 -18.31 -6.67
CA LEU A 181 -4.77 -19.25 -7.71
C LEU A 181 -6.21 -19.75 -7.48
N PRO A 182 -6.58 -20.30 -6.31
CA PRO A 182 -7.97 -20.65 -6.05
C PRO A 182 -8.88 -19.40 -6.04
N ALA A 183 -8.40 -18.25 -5.58
CA ALA A 183 -9.15 -17.00 -5.68
C ALA A 183 -9.44 -16.64 -7.15
N ALA A 184 -8.45 -16.72 -8.05
CA ALA A 184 -8.63 -16.53 -9.48
C ALA A 184 -9.65 -17.51 -10.07
N ALA A 185 -9.58 -18.79 -9.69
CA ALA A 185 -10.52 -19.81 -10.15
C ALA A 185 -11.96 -19.52 -9.68
N VAL A 186 -12.14 -19.06 -8.43
CA VAL A 186 -13.45 -18.68 -7.89
C VAL A 186 -13.98 -17.45 -8.62
N VAL A 187 -13.14 -16.42 -8.82
CA VAL A 187 -13.51 -15.21 -9.60
C VAL A 187 -13.94 -15.63 -11.01
N HIS A 188 -13.13 -16.44 -11.70
CA HIS A 188 -13.43 -16.90 -13.06
C HIS A 188 -14.78 -17.63 -13.16
N ARG A 189 -15.11 -18.47 -12.17
CA ARG A 189 -16.32 -19.29 -12.20
C ARG A 189 -17.57 -18.60 -11.68
N ARG A 190 -17.44 -17.77 -10.63
CA ARG A 190 -18.57 -17.26 -9.85
C ARG A 190 -18.77 -15.75 -9.92
N PHE A 191 -17.77 -14.97 -10.38
CA PHE A 191 -17.96 -13.55 -10.53
C PHE A 191 -18.74 -13.28 -11.82
N GLU A 192 -19.94 -12.73 -11.66
CA GLU A 192 -20.72 -12.23 -12.78
C GLU A 192 -20.32 -10.79 -13.03
N GLU A 193 -20.05 -10.47 -14.30
CA GLU A 193 -19.71 -9.13 -14.71
C GLU A 193 -20.89 -8.20 -14.37
N PRO A 194 -20.69 -7.12 -13.60
CA PRO A 194 -21.74 -6.12 -13.44
C PRO A 194 -22.16 -5.61 -14.80
N ALA A 195 -23.45 -5.35 -14.98
CA ALA A 195 -23.94 -4.78 -16.23
C ALA A 195 -23.11 -3.51 -16.54
N THR A 196 -22.22 -3.61 -17.51
CA THR A 196 -21.33 -2.52 -17.89
C THR A 196 -22.20 -1.35 -18.31
N ARG A 197 -21.99 -0.16 -17.73
CA ARG A 197 -22.40 1.08 -18.35
C ARG A 197 -21.89 1.02 -19.79
N SER A 198 -22.80 1.18 -20.75
CA SER A 198 -22.49 1.13 -22.16
C SER A 198 -21.24 1.96 -22.43
N ALA A 199 -20.27 1.41 -23.16
CA ALA A 199 -19.01 2.07 -23.50
C ALA A 199 -19.18 3.44 -24.20
N ASP A 200 -20.42 3.79 -24.56
CA ASP A 200 -20.82 5.05 -25.21
C ASP A 200 -20.99 6.24 -24.26
N ASP A 201 -21.09 6.01 -22.91
CA ASP A 201 -21.39 7.11 -21.99
C ASP A 201 -20.13 7.81 -21.41
N GLY A 202 -18.92 7.59 -21.89
CA GLY A 202 -17.82 8.31 -21.28
C GLY A 202 -16.38 8.07 -21.74
N ALA A 203 -16.15 7.37 -22.83
CA ALA A 203 -14.81 7.33 -23.43
C ALA A 203 -14.54 8.62 -24.25
N THR A 204 -14.74 9.78 -23.67
CA THR A 204 -14.02 10.97 -24.12
C THR A 204 -12.57 10.70 -23.83
N GLY A 205 -11.81 10.46 -24.90
CA GLY A 205 -10.37 10.16 -24.83
C GLY A 205 -9.69 11.13 -23.86
N LEU A 206 -8.74 10.61 -23.07
CA LEU A 206 -8.05 11.40 -22.04
C LEU A 206 -7.56 12.71 -22.67
N ASP A 207 -8.18 13.83 -22.31
CA ASP A 207 -7.74 15.13 -22.79
C ASP A 207 -6.42 15.51 -22.12
N TRP A 208 -5.33 15.05 -22.73
CA TRP A 208 -3.97 15.29 -22.24
C TRP A 208 -3.65 16.77 -22.06
N ARG A 209 -4.25 17.66 -22.86
CA ARG A 209 -4.05 19.11 -22.74
C ARG A 209 -4.70 19.64 -21.46
N ARG A 210 -5.93 19.23 -21.18
CA ARG A 210 -6.63 19.58 -19.93
C ARG A 210 -5.93 18.98 -18.71
N LEU A 211 -5.54 17.70 -18.77
CA LEU A 211 -4.83 17.04 -17.68
C LEU A 211 -3.50 17.75 -17.37
N THR A 212 -2.70 18.07 -18.39
CA THR A 212 -1.43 18.81 -18.21
C THR A 212 -1.66 20.21 -17.69
N ALA A 213 -2.71 20.90 -18.10
CA ALA A 213 -3.07 22.22 -17.59
C ALA A 213 -3.44 22.16 -16.10
N VAL A 214 -4.16 21.12 -15.67
CA VAL A 214 -4.52 20.90 -14.26
C VAL A 214 -3.29 20.53 -13.44
N LEU A 215 -2.38 19.70 -13.95
CA LEU A 215 -1.13 19.32 -13.28
C LEU A 215 -0.15 20.49 -13.10
N ARG A 216 -0.22 21.50 -13.98
CA ARG A 216 0.57 22.72 -13.85
C ARG A 216 0.08 23.67 -12.75
N ARG A 217 -1.11 23.43 -12.17
CA ARG A 217 -1.59 24.21 -11.02
C ARG A 217 -0.73 23.89 -9.79
N PRO A 218 -0.06 24.89 -9.18
CA PRO A 218 0.90 24.63 -8.09
C PRO A 218 0.30 23.85 -6.93
N ARG A 219 -0.95 24.15 -6.57
CA ARG A 219 -1.67 23.44 -5.51
C ARG A 219 -1.79 21.93 -5.79
N ILE A 220 -2.16 21.55 -7.01
CA ILE A 220 -2.34 20.15 -7.39
C ILE A 220 -0.99 19.43 -7.42
N ALA A 221 0.04 20.05 -8.00
CA ALA A 221 1.39 19.50 -8.02
C ALA A 221 1.92 19.25 -6.59
N LEU A 222 1.71 20.18 -5.67
CA LEU A 222 2.12 20.05 -4.27
C LEU A 222 1.33 18.95 -3.53
N VAL A 223 0.04 18.83 -3.77
CA VAL A 223 -0.79 17.77 -3.18
C VAL A 223 -0.35 16.39 -3.71
N LEU A 224 -0.05 16.28 -5.00
CA LEU A 224 0.49 15.04 -5.59
C LEU A 224 1.88 14.70 -5.02
N LEU A 225 2.76 15.69 -4.88
CA LEU A 225 4.07 15.50 -4.24
C LEU A 225 3.92 15.02 -2.80
N GLY A 226 3.06 15.70 -2.02
CA GLY A 226 2.77 15.32 -0.64
C GLY A 226 2.20 13.90 -0.50
N ARG A 227 1.46 13.42 -1.52
CA ARG A 227 0.92 12.05 -1.55
C ARG A 227 2.01 10.97 -1.58
N ALA A 228 3.23 11.26 -2.04
CA ALA A 228 4.34 10.32 -1.98
C ALA A 228 4.86 10.11 -0.54
N VAL A 229 4.79 11.15 0.30
CA VAL A 229 5.40 11.18 1.65
C VAL A 229 4.98 10.00 2.53
N PRO A 230 3.68 9.70 2.75
CA PRO A 230 3.29 8.56 3.55
C PRO A 230 3.82 7.24 2.99
N SER A 231 3.88 7.09 1.66
CA SER A 231 4.44 5.89 1.03
C SER A 231 5.95 5.75 1.28
N VAL A 232 6.70 6.85 1.26
CA VAL A 232 8.13 6.88 1.58
C VAL A 232 8.37 6.39 3.01
N LEU A 233 7.66 6.95 4.00
CA LEU A 233 7.80 6.57 5.40
C LEU A 233 7.38 5.11 5.65
N TRP A 234 6.27 4.68 5.06
CA TRP A 234 5.78 3.32 5.20
C TRP A 234 6.72 2.28 4.59
N PHE A 235 7.25 2.52 3.40
CA PHE A 235 8.20 1.61 2.77
C PHE A 235 9.59 1.69 3.40
N GLY A 236 9.97 2.82 3.99
CA GLY A 236 11.13 2.90 4.88
C GLY A 236 11.02 1.93 6.06
N PHE A 237 9.86 1.92 6.73
CA PHE A 237 9.55 0.95 7.79
C PHE A 237 9.59 -0.49 7.26
N LEU A 238 8.84 -0.80 6.22
CA LEU A 238 8.74 -2.17 5.69
C LEU A 238 10.09 -2.74 5.23
N THR A 239 11.01 -1.91 4.73
CA THR A 239 12.28 -2.35 4.15
C THR A 239 13.28 -2.81 5.23
N TYR A 240 13.39 -2.07 6.34
CA TYR A 240 14.41 -2.38 7.36
C TYR A 240 13.84 -2.88 8.69
N ASN A 241 12.50 -3.00 8.84
CA ASN A 241 11.87 -3.53 10.05
C ASN A 241 12.45 -4.89 10.47
N SER A 242 12.53 -5.85 9.55
CA SER A 242 13.05 -7.19 9.83
C SER A 242 14.53 -7.16 10.28
N ILE A 243 15.36 -6.37 9.59
CA ILE A 243 16.79 -6.22 9.92
C ILE A 243 16.97 -5.60 11.31
N ILE A 244 16.21 -4.53 11.62
CA ILE A 244 16.29 -3.89 12.95
C ILE A 244 15.86 -4.87 14.03
N VAL A 245 14.72 -5.54 13.84
CA VAL A 245 14.16 -6.46 14.84
C VAL A 245 15.07 -7.66 15.06
N VAL A 246 15.53 -8.30 13.99
CA VAL A 246 16.26 -9.58 14.10
C VAL A 246 17.74 -9.34 14.39
N ARG A 247 18.43 -8.50 13.59
CA ARG A 247 19.88 -8.35 13.74
C ARG A 247 20.30 -7.39 14.82
N PHE A 248 19.60 -6.26 14.98
CA PHE A 248 20.06 -5.24 15.94
C PHE A 248 19.48 -5.46 17.34
N LEU A 249 18.28 -6.04 17.44
CA LEU A 249 17.60 -6.22 18.72
C LEU A 249 17.46 -7.68 19.15
N GLY A 250 18.00 -8.64 18.37
CA GLY A 250 17.97 -10.07 18.71
C GLY A 250 16.56 -10.67 18.75
N GLY A 251 15.61 -10.04 18.07
CA GLY A 251 14.24 -10.54 17.96
C GLY A 251 14.09 -11.64 16.92
N THR A 252 12.85 -12.02 16.63
CA THR A 252 12.51 -13.06 15.67
C THR A 252 11.82 -12.50 14.43
N PRO A 253 11.86 -13.19 13.27
CA PRO A 253 11.05 -12.81 12.10
C PRO A 253 9.54 -12.76 12.41
N GLY A 254 9.06 -13.62 13.34
CA GLY A 254 7.67 -13.56 13.82
C GLY A 254 7.36 -12.25 14.55
N ALA A 255 8.29 -11.73 15.39
CA ALA A 255 8.14 -10.42 16.02
C ALA A 255 8.11 -9.29 14.97
N ALA A 256 9.00 -9.36 13.95
CA ALA A 256 8.98 -8.40 12.85
C ALA A 256 7.65 -8.42 12.10
N GLY A 257 7.09 -9.61 11.85
CA GLY A 257 5.77 -9.78 11.23
C GLY A 257 4.63 -9.23 12.09
N ALA A 258 4.66 -9.48 13.41
CA ALA A 258 3.69 -8.94 14.36
C ALA A 258 3.69 -7.40 14.35
N LEU A 259 4.87 -6.77 14.30
CA LEU A 259 5.02 -5.31 14.25
C LEU A 259 4.42 -4.72 12.97
N VAL A 260 4.60 -5.37 11.81
CA VAL A 260 3.92 -4.96 10.57
C VAL A 260 2.41 -5.10 10.70
N GLY A 261 1.93 -6.18 11.32
CA GLY A 261 0.52 -6.38 11.62
C GLY A 261 -0.05 -5.28 12.52
N VAL A 262 0.61 -4.99 13.62
CA VAL A 262 0.22 -3.93 14.58
C VAL A 262 0.19 -2.56 13.89
N ALA A 263 1.23 -2.21 13.11
CA ALA A 263 1.27 -0.97 12.35
C ALA A 263 0.10 -0.88 11.34
N SER A 264 -0.26 -2.00 10.71
CA SER A 264 -1.36 -2.06 9.73
C SER A 264 -2.73 -1.88 10.40
N VAL A 265 -2.94 -2.47 11.58
CA VAL A 265 -4.15 -2.25 12.39
C VAL A 265 -4.24 -0.78 12.82
N ALA A 266 -3.13 -0.23 13.34
CA ALA A 266 -3.06 1.18 13.72
C ALA A 266 -3.35 2.11 12.53
N SER A 267 -2.88 1.75 11.31
CA SER A 267 -3.19 2.49 10.09
C SER A 267 -4.68 2.47 9.76
N SER A 268 -5.33 1.32 9.88
CA SER A 268 -6.78 1.20 9.65
C SER A 268 -7.57 2.04 10.64
N ILE A 269 -7.18 2.02 11.92
CA ILE A 269 -7.81 2.84 12.97
C ILE A 269 -7.57 4.33 12.68
N GLY A 270 -6.33 4.75 12.39
CA GLY A 270 -6.00 6.13 12.06
C GLY A 270 -6.80 6.65 10.87
N GLY A 271 -6.88 5.86 9.80
CA GLY A 271 -7.65 6.18 8.60
C GLY A 271 -9.15 6.35 8.88
N SER A 272 -9.73 5.53 9.76
CA SER A 272 -11.15 5.61 10.14
C SER A 272 -11.51 6.86 10.96
N GLN A 273 -10.52 7.48 11.65
CA GLN A 273 -10.74 8.69 12.46
C GLN A 273 -10.67 10.00 11.64
N VAL A 274 -10.35 9.95 10.35
CA VAL A 274 -10.13 11.15 9.53
C VAL A 274 -11.34 12.08 9.51
N GLY A 275 -12.56 11.56 9.43
CA GLY A 275 -13.77 12.38 9.49
C GLY A 275 -13.89 13.16 10.80
N ARG A 276 -13.66 12.49 11.93
CA ARG A 276 -13.69 13.11 13.26
C ARG A 276 -12.58 14.16 13.43
N LEU A 277 -11.36 13.84 12.98
CA LEU A 277 -10.23 14.77 13.05
C LEU A 277 -10.47 16.03 12.19
N THR A 278 -11.00 15.84 10.97
CA THR A 278 -11.30 16.97 10.09
C THR A 278 -12.42 17.84 10.66
N ALA A 279 -13.45 17.25 11.27
CA ALA A 279 -14.51 18.01 11.94
C ALA A 279 -14.01 18.75 13.19
N ALA A 280 -13.17 18.09 14.01
CA ALA A 280 -12.65 18.69 15.25
C ALA A 280 -11.72 19.89 15.01
N PHE A 281 -10.93 19.86 13.93
CA PHE A 281 -9.99 20.93 13.59
C PHE A 281 -10.52 21.92 12.55
N GLU A 282 -11.70 21.67 11.99
CA GLU A 282 -12.34 22.47 10.92
C GLU A 282 -11.44 22.69 9.68
N THR A 283 -10.36 21.91 9.58
CA THR A 283 -9.36 21.98 8.51
C THR A 283 -8.70 20.62 8.26
N ARG A 284 -8.28 20.39 7.03
CA ARG A 284 -7.47 19.20 6.66
C ARG A 284 -5.98 19.40 6.93
N ARG A 285 -5.51 20.66 7.08
CA ARG A 285 -4.10 20.99 7.27
C ARG A 285 -3.53 20.42 8.55
N VAL A 286 -4.21 20.65 9.69
CA VAL A 286 -3.73 20.21 11.00
C VAL A 286 -3.62 18.68 11.07
N PRO A 287 -4.66 17.90 10.73
CA PRO A 287 -4.55 16.43 10.71
C PRO A 287 -3.47 15.90 9.73
N LEU A 288 -3.24 16.56 8.57
CA LEU A 288 -2.15 16.20 7.66
C LEU A 288 -0.77 16.44 8.28
N LEU A 289 -0.56 17.57 8.93
CA LEU A 289 0.72 17.88 9.61
C LEU A 289 0.97 16.92 10.77
N VAL A 290 -0.03 16.74 11.64
CA VAL A 290 0.07 15.84 12.80
C VAL A 290 0.31 14.40 12.36
N GLY A 291 -0.42 13.91 11.37
CA GLY A 291 -0.24 12.55 10.84
C GLY A 291 1.12 12.34 10.17
N THR A 292 1.61 13.36 9.43
CA THR A 292 2.96 13.32 8.82
C THR A 292 4.04 13.32 9.92
N ALA A 293 3.90 14.17 10.93
CA ALA A 293 4.80 14.21 12.08
C ALA A 293 4.78 12.88 12.86
N ALA A 294 3.60 12.34 13.15
CA ALA A 294 3.46 11.05 13.81
C ALA A 294 4.16 9.94 13.02
N SER A 295 3.93 9.84 11.70
CA SER A 295 4.61 8.83 10.87
C SER A 295 6.14 9.00 10.90
N GLY A 296 6.64 10.23 10.81
CA GLY A 296 8.07 10.52 10.84
C GLY A 296 8.69 10.22 12.21
N PHE A 297 8.09 10.70 13.30
CA PHE A 297 8.58 10.42 14.66
C PHE A 297 8.49 8.95 15.01
N GLY A 298 7.43 8.25 14.60
CA GLY A 298 7.30 6.80 14.78
C GLY A 298 8.44 6.04 14.08
N LEU A 299 8.75 6.38 12.83
CA LEU A 299 9.87 5.78 12.10
C LEU A 299 11.23 6.17 12.71
N GLY A 300 11.38 7.40 13.17
CA GLY A 300 12.57 7.86 13.91
C GLY A 300 12.77 7.09 15.22
N ALA A 301 11.69 6.84 15.97
CA ALA A 301 11.71 6.02 17.16
C ALA A 301 12.15 4.58 16.86
N ILE A 302 11.67 3.99 15.75
CA ILE A 302 12.11 2.67 15.30
C ILE A 302 13.60 2.69 14.94
N ALA A 303 14.06 3.71 14.22
CA ALA A 303 15.46 3.86 13.83
C ALA A 303 16.40 3.95 15.05
N LEU A 304 15.97 4.58 16.13
CA LEU A 304 16.75 4.78 17.36
C LEU A 304 16.42 3.75 18.46
N ALA A 305 15.52 2.79 18.19
CA ALA A 305 15.03 1.88 19.21
C ALA A 305 16.15 1.08 19.88
N PRO A 306 16.22 1.09 21.23
CA PRO A 306 17.13 0.24 21.99
C PRO A 306 16.51 -1.13 22.32
N SER A 307 15.19 -1.30 22.08
CA SER A 307 14.46 -2.52 22.47
C SER A 307 13.18 -2.71 21.64
N LEU A 308 12.68 -3.95 21.61
CA LEU A 308 11.47 -4.31 20.87
C LEU A 308 10.21 -3.54 21.31
N PRO A 309 9.93 -3.25 22.59
CA PRO A 309 8.79 -2.43 22.98
C PRO A 309 8.80 -1.03 22.35
N VAL A 310 9.97 -0.41 22.23
CA VAL A 310 10.10 0.91 21.58
C VAL A 310 9.79 0.81 20.09
N VAL A 311 10.23 -0.26 19.41
CA VAL A 311 9.83 -0.53 18.03
C VAL A 311 8.32 -0.71 17.93
N GLY A 312 7.69 -1.39 18.90
CA GLY A 312 6.25 -1.59 18.98
C GLY A 312 5.48 -0.28 19.04
N VAL A 313 5.87 0.62 19.93
CA VAL A 313 5.29 1.97 20.03
C VAL A 313 5.50 2.74 18.73
N GLY A 314 6.72 2.73 18.18
CA GLY A 314 7.03 3.34 16.89
C GLY A 314 6.17 2.81 15.75
N ALA A 315 5.93 1.49 15.69
CA ALA A 315 5.09 0.85 14.69
C ALA A 315 3.62 1.30 14.77
N VAL A 316 3.06 1.42 16.00
CA VAL A 316 1.71 1.97 16.20
C VAL A 316 1.64 3.41 15.68
N VAL A 317 2.62 4.24 16.04
CA VAL A 317 2.63 5.67 15.69
C VAL A 317 2.83 5.87 14.18
N VAL A 318 3.75 5.13 13.55
CA VAL A 318 3.92 5.12 12.08
C VAL A 318 2.62 4.71 11.40
N GLY A 319 2.01 3.62 11.85
CA GLY A 319 0.78 3.10 11.26
C GLY A 319 -0.36 4.10 11.34
N ALA A 320 -0.66 4.60 12.54
CA ALA A 320 -1.74 5.56 12.76
C ALA A 320 -1.56 6.82 11.89
N GLY A 321 -0.37 7.40 11.89
CA GLY A 321 -0.05 8.56 11.06
C GLY A 321 -0.19 8.28 9.57
N PHE A 322 0.33 7.13 9.09
CA PHE A 322 0.19 6.70 7.70
C PHE A 322 -1.28 6.61 7.28
N GLY A 323 -2.13 5.97 8.10
CA GLY A 323 -3.56 5.84 7.81
C GLY A 323 -4.28 7.18 7.67
N VAL A 324 -4.01 8.10 8.59
CA VAL A 324 -4.57 9.47 8.55
C VAL A 324 -4.14 10.20 7.28
N VAL A 325 -2.83 10.25 7.01
CA VAL A 325 -2.27 11.04 5.90
C VAL A 325 -2.69 10.47 4.56
N LEU A 326 -2.64 9.13 4.40
CA LEU A 326 -3.04 8.45 3.16
C LEU A 326 -4.51 8.74 2.82
N THR A 327 -5.40 8.61 3.80
CA THR A 327 -6.84 8.83 3.63
C THR A 327 -7.14 10.29 3.30
N LEU A 328 -6.48 11.23 3.97
CA LEU A 328 -6.65 12.66 3.70
C LEU A 328 -6.17 13.05 2.31
N TYR A 329 -5.01 12.57 1.86
CA TYR A 329 -4.54 12.87 0.49
C TYR A 329 -5.48 12.31 -0.57
N ARG A 330 -5.97 11.07 -0.41
CA ARG A 330 -6.96 10.48 -1.32
C ARG A 330 -8.23 11.32 -1.40
N SER A 331 -8.78 11.71 -0.27
CA SER A 331 -9.95 12.58 -0.20
C SER A 331 -9.67 13.97 -0.82
N THR A 332 -8.53 14.58 -0.53
CA THR A 332 -8.15 15.89 -1.07
C THR A 332 -7.97 15.87 -2.58
N ILE A 333 -7.29 14.85 -3.13
CA ILE A 333 -7.13 14.69 -4.58
C ILE A 333 -8.49 14.53 -5.25
N SER A 334 -9.37 13.71 -4.68
CA SER A 334 -10.72 13.50 -5.22
C SER A 334 -11.57 14.77 -5.22
N THR A 335 -11.43 15.65 -4.21
CA THR A 335 -12.19 16.91 -4.14
C THR A 335 -11.60 18.04 -4.99
N LEU A 336 -10.29 18.04 -5.23
CA LEU A 336 -9.62 19.05 -6.08
C LEU A 336 -9.79 18.76 -7.57
N ALA A 337 -10.14 17.55 -7.92
CA ALA A 337 -10.27 17.12 -9.31
C ALA A 337 -11.57 17.65 -9.93
N PRO A 338 -11.52 18.28 -11.15
CA PRO A 338 -12.71 18.51 -11.95
C PRO A 338 -13.44 17.19 -12.20
N GLY A 339 -14.78 17.23 -12.31
CA GLY A 339 -15.60 16.01 -12.37
C GLY A 339 -15.19 15.03 -13.47
N ASP A 340 -14.88 15.56 -14.66
CA ASP A 340 -14.41 14.82 -15.84
C ASP A 340 -12.99 14.23 -15.71
N LEU A 341 -12.13 14.83 -14.86
CA LEU A 341 -10.74 14.41 -14.63
C LEU A 341 -10.51 13.72 -13.29
N ARG A 342 -11.58 13.48 -12.49
CA ARG A 342 -11.45 12.90 -11.13
C ARG A 342 -10.73 11.55 -11.15
N GLY A 343 -11.12 10.64 -12.02
CA GLY A 343 -10.49 9.32 -12.13
C GLY A 343 -9.01 9.42 -12.48
N SER A 344 -8.65 10.29 -13.43
CA SER A 344 -7.27 10.50 -13.86
C SER A 344 -6.39 11.08 -12.76
N LEU A 345 -6.89 12.08 -12.01
CA LEU A 345 -6.11 12.67 -10.90
C LEU A 345 -5.96 11.73 -9.71
N VAL A 346 -6.98 10.95 -9.39
CA VAL A 346 -6.87 9.91 -8.35
C VAL A 346 -5.85 8.85 -8.76
N SER A 347 -5.88 8.38 -10.00
CA SER A 347 -4.90 7.41 -10.53
C SER A 347 -3.47 7.96 -10.50
N LEU A 348 -3.27 9.24 -10.85
CA LEU A 348 -1.96 9.91 -10.75
C LEU A 348 -1.50 10.02 -9.29
N GLY A 349 -2.40 10.33 -8.35
CA GLY A 349 -2.09 10.33 -6.93
C GLY A 349 -1.63 8.95 -6.43
N GLU A 350 -2.28 7.88 -6.86
CA GLU A 350 -1.84 6.52 -6.54
C GLU A 350 -0.47 6.21 -7.19
N SER A 351 -0.25 6.61 -8.45
CA SER A 351 1.04 6.46 -9.13
C SER A 351 2.17 7.20 -8.41
N THR A 352 1.91 8.43 -7.92
CA THR A 352 2.90 9.19 -7.13
C THR A 352 3.26 8.45 -5.84
N GLY A 353 2.27 7.87 -5.15
CA GLY A 353 2.54 7.00 -4.01
C GLY A 353 3.39 5.77 -4.37
N ARG A 354 3.20 5.19 -5.57
CA ARG A 354 4.01 4.05 -6.06
C ARG A 354 5.44 4.46 -6.38
N VAL A 355 5.65 5.67 -6.90
CA VAL A 355 7.01 6.23 -7.05
C VAL A 355 7.72 6.26 -5.70
N GLY A 356 7.08 6.81 -4.65
CA GLY A 356 7.63 6.81 -3.29
C GLY A 356 7.94 5.41 -2.78
N SER A 357 7.01 4.46 -2.92
CA SER A 357 7.20 3.08 -2.46
C SER A 357 8.30 2.32 -3.21
N THR A 358 8.57 2.67 -4.45
CA THR A 358 9.60 2.04 -5.28
C THR A 358 10.98 2.65 -5.06
N LEU A 359 11.06 3.99 -5.06
CA LEU A 359 12.34 4.68 -4.93
C LEU A 359 12.93 4.56 -3.52
N THR A 360 12.09 4.49 -2.48
CA THR A 360 12.58 4.44 -1.09
C THR A 360 13.49 3.25 -0.82
N PRO A 361 13.11 1.99 -1.08
CA PRO A 361 14.02 0.85 -0.85
C PRO A 361 15.31 0.92 -1.69
N VAL A 362 15.21 1.43 -2.92
CA VAL A 362 16.37 1.60 -3.83
C VAL A 362 17.34 2.64 -3.27
N ALA A 363 16.84 3.82 -2.94
CA ALA A 363 17.65 4.91 -2.39
C ALA A 363 18.28 4.52 -1.05
N MET A 364 17.49 3.92 -0.15
CA MET A 364 17.98 3.45 1.14
C MET A 364 19.09 2.41 0.96
N GLY A 365 18.89 1.42 0.09
CA GLY A 365 19.92 0.42 -0.21
C GLY A 365 21.20 1.05 -0.76
N ALA A 366 21.09 2.01 -1.68
CA ALA A 366 22.24 2.73 -2.22
C ALA A 366 23.02 3.53 -1.15
N ILE A 367 22.29 4.25 -0.29
CA ILE A 367 22.90 5.02 0.81
C ILE A 367 23.59 4.07 1.80
N VAL A 368 22.93 2.99 2.21
CA VAL A 368 23.51 1.99 3.11
C VAL A 368 24.77 1.36 2.50
N ALA A 369 24.76 1.01 1.20
CA ALA A 369 25.92 0.45 0.53
C ALA A 369 27.15 1.38 0.58
N VAL A 370 26.95 2.69 0.36
CA VAL A 370 28.02 3.69 0.35
C VAL A 370 28.49 4.04 1.77
N THR A 371 27.60 4.05 2.75
CA THR A 371 27.91 4.51 4.11
C THR A 371 28.41 3.39 5.03
N THR A 372 28.05 2.13 4.79
CA THR A 372 28.47 0.97 5.59
C THR A 372 30.01 0.84 5.74
N PRO A 373 30.85 1.00 4.69
CA PRO A 373 32.28 0.85 4.85
C PRO A 373 32.92 1.86 5.83
N ARG A 374 32.28 3.04 5.99
CA ARG A 374 32.80 4.12 6.84
C ARG A 374 32.24 4.10 8.26
N TYR A 375 30.95 3.78 8.42
CA TYR A 375 30.24 3.96 9.67
C TYR A 375 29.77 2.63 10.31
N GLY A 376 29.95 1.51 9.62
CA GLY A 376 29.39 0.22 10.01
C GLY A 376 27.91 0.07 9.61
N PHE A 377 27.46 -1.17 9.51
CA PHE A 377 26.15 -1.48 8.92
C PHE A 377 24.99 -0.94 9.76
N GLU A 378 24.99 -1.13 11.08
CA GLU A 378 23.92 -0.66 11.95
C GLU A 378 23.76 0.87 11.90
N THR A 379 24.87 1.60 12.02
CA THR A 379 24.88 3.06 11.94
C THR A 379 24.39 3.56 10.57
N ALA A 380 24.82 2.88 9.50
CA ALA A 380 24.39 3.19 8.13
C ALA A 380 22.87 3.03 7.96
N VAL A 381 22.28 1.94 8.45
CA VAL A 381 20.84 1.69 8.38
C VAL A 381 20.06 2.71 9.23
N ARG A 382 20.45 2.89 10.50
CA ARG A 382 19.79 3.85 11.40
C ARG A 382 19.89 5.28 10.88
N GLY A 383 21.05 5.70 10.42
CA GLY A 383 21.28 7.02 9.83
C GLY A 383 20.48 7.23 8.53
N THR A 384 20.40 6.21 7.67
CA THR A 384 19.58 6.26 6.44
C THR A 384 18.11 6.43 6.75
N LEU A 385 17.58 5.70 7.74
CA LEU A 385 16.18 5.85 8.18
C LEU A 385 15.91 7.27 8.69
N LEU A 386 16.80 7.83 9.52
CA LEU A 386 16.67 9.20 10.02
C LEU A 386 16.74 10.22 8.88
N GLY A 387 17.61 10.01 7.88
CA GLY A 387 17.67 10.83 6.68
C GLY A 387 16.35 10.79 5.89
N VAL A 388 15.78 9.60 5.71
CA VAL A 388 14.46 9.42 5.06
C VAL A 388 13.37 10.14 5.84
N VAL A 389 13.36 10.04 7.18
CA VAL A 389 12.43 10.78 8.05
C VAL A 389 12.56 12.28 7.84
N GLY A 390 13.78 12.81 7.88
CA GLY A 390 14.02 14.26 7.72
C GLY A 390 13.55 14.78 6.36
N VAL A 391 13.93 14.09 5.27
CA VAL A 391 13.53 14.47 3.90
C VAL A 391 12.01 14.34 3.71
N ALA A 392 11.41 13.24 4.14
CA ALA A 392 9.98 13.00 3.97
C ALA A 392 9.14 13.98 4.79
N MET A 393 9.49 14.23 6.06
CA MET A 393 8.79 15.22 6.89
C MET A 393 8.96 16.63 6.34
N GLY A 394 10.17 17.04 5.97
CA GLY A 394 10.43 18.35 5.38
C GLY A 394 9.62 18.56 4.09
N THR A 395 9.66 17.60 3.18
CA THR A 395 8.86 17.63 1.95
C THR A 395 7.36 17.67 2.24
N GLY A 396 6.90 16.86 3.19
CA GLY A 396 5.49 16.82 3.58
C GLY A 396 5.00 18.14 4.16
N VAL A 397 5.74 18.72 5.11
CA VAL A 397 5.40 20.01 5.71
C VAL A 397 5.38 21.14 4.67
N VAL A 398 6.42 21.20 3.82
CA VAL A 398 6.50 22.21 2.74
C VAL A 398 5.33 22.04 1.77
N ALA A 399 5.05 20.81 1.32
CA ALA A 399 3.94 20.55 0.40
C ALA A 399 2.59 20.95 0.99
N ILE A 400 2.32 20.63 2.27
CA ILE A 400 1.06 20.95 2.95
C ILE A 400 0.91 22.48 3.11
N VAL A 401 1.95 23.14 3.61
CA VAL A 401 1.91 24.60 3.89
C VAL A 401 1.76 25.40 2.60
N LEU A 402 2.51 25.05 1.55
CA LEU A 402 2.43 25.75 0.28
C LEU A 402 1.12 25.47 -0.45
N ALA A 403 0.62 24.22 -0.43
CA ALA A 403 -0.67 23.88 -1.04
C ALA A 403 -1.84 24.66 -0.41
N ASP A 404 -1.77 24.91 0.90
CA ASP A 404 -2.75 25.69 1.64
C ASP A 404 -2.70 27.19 1.27
N ARG A 405 -1.48 27.75 1.16
CA ARG A 405 -1.29 29.14 0.70
C ARG A 405 -1.88 29.37 -0.70
N TYR A 406 -1.68 28.42 -1.62
CA TYR A 406 -2.28 28.50 -2.96
C TYR A 406 -3.80 28.27 -2.97
N ALA A 407 -4.39 27.77 -1.89
CA ALA A 407 -5.84 27.73 -1.74
C ALA A 407 -6.40 29.12 -1.43
N THR A 408 -5.79 29.81 -0.44
CA THR A 408 -6.22 31.15 0.01
C THR A 408 -5.94 32.27 -1.00
N LEU A 409 -5.08 32.07 -1.99
CA LEU A 409 -4.80 33.04 -3.07
C LEU A 409 -5.73 32.86 -4.29
N ALA A 410 -6.48 31.76 -4.34
CA ALA A 410 -7.38 31.43 -5.46
C ALA A 410 -8.87 31.77 -5.14
N ASP A 411 -9.18 31.97 -3.85
CA ASP A 411 -10.44 32.47 -3.32
C ASP A 411 -10.39 34.01 -3.22
#